data_f93429ef8607555aaf28c9f1de8208b7
#
_entry.id   f93429ef8607555aaf28c9f1de8208b7
#
_cell.length_a   1.000
_cell.length_b   1.000
_cell.length_c   1.000
_cell.angle_alpha   90.00
_cell.angle_beta   90.00
_cell.angle_gamma   90.00
#
_symmetry.space_group_name_H-M   'P 1'
#
loop_
_entity.id
_entity.type
_entity.pdbx_description
1 polymer ?
#
loop_
_entity_poly.entity_id
_entity_poly.type
_entity_poly.pdbx_seq_one_letter_code
_entity_poly.pdbx_strand_id
1 'polypeptide(L)'
;PTVPLAGDPTDGEAFRNAQKMRVIAPVLMLFGAAKADPQGREATIVRQLASIIDAEPDAAVIGAPIYSAVLGMDDIVEVMGGVPAGNRNTVYAPDGMSRTEAEGFNARIQRFDADPAAVAYGRRWHEATGRFSTPLVTVHQAVDSLVPYSQSEALGQAVAEAGNTGNLVQYRVPGTLFPLPGGLEGYTHCGFSPEQNIAAFEAMRTWVEQGRRPSPEAVR
;
A
#
# COMPACT_ATOMS: atom_id res chain seq x y z
N PRO A 1 11.34 -23.43 6.87
CA PRO A 1 10.07 -23.59 7.55
C PRO A 1 9.17 -22.43 7.15
N THR A 2 8.07 -22.74 6.45
CA THR A 2 7.00 -21.77 6.21
C THR A 2 6.44 -21.40 7.56
N VAL A 3 6.51 -20.12 7.93
CA VAL A 3 5.74 -19.61 9.07
C VAL A 3 4.30 -19.57 8.57
N PRO A 4 3.39 -20.41 9.08
CA PRO A 4 2.00 -20.33 8.69
C PRO A 4 1.49 -18.92 9.01
N LEU A 5 0.51 -18.44 8.25
CA LEU A 5 -0.27 -17.27 8.68
C LEU A 5 -0.58 -17.46 10.17
N ALA A 6 -0.15 -16.50 10.98
CA ALA A 6 -0.24 -16.68 12.42
C ALA A 6 -1.70 -16.47 12.85
N GLY A 7 -2.44 -17.55 12.97
CA GLY A 7 -3.83 -17.55 13.40
C GLY A 7 -4.83 -17.60 12.22
N ASP A 8 -6.08 -17.75 12.56
CA ASP A 8 -7.22 -17.72 11.67
C ASP A 8 -7.71 -16.26 11.56
N PRO A 9 -7.73 -15.65 10.36
CA PRO A 9 -8.20 -14.27 10.18
C PRO A 9 -9.70 -14.09 10.51
N THR A 10 -10.47 -15.18 10.63
CA THR A 10 -11.87 -15.15 11.06
C THR A 10 -12.03 -15.04 12.58
N ASP A 11 -10.98 -15.25 13.37
CA ASP A 11 -10.92 -15.01 14.81
C ASP A 11 -10.12 -13.74 15.09
N GLY A 12 -10.77 -12.59 14.97
CA GLY A 12 -10.15 -11.27 14.95
C GLY A 12 -9.21 -10.98 16.11
N GLU A 13 -9.57 -11.28 17.37
CA GLU A 13 -8.72 -11.01 18.52
C GLU A 13 -7.53 -11.96 18.60
N ALA A 14 -7.75 -13.26 18.47
CA ALA A 14 -6.70 -14.27 18.47
C ALA A 14 -5.75 -14.07 17.32
N PHE A 15 -6.27 -13.73 16.14
CA PHE A 15 -5.47 -13.37 14.96
C PHE A 15 -4.57 -12.17 15.22
N ARG A 16 -5.10 -11.03 15.69
CA ARG A 16 -4.30 -9.84 16.02
C ARG A 16 -3.20 -10.13 17.03
N ASN A 17 -3.49 -10.88 18.07
CA ASN A 17 -2.50 -11.24 19.08
C ASN A 17 -1.40 -12.16 18.53
N ALA A 18 -1.76 -13.14 17.72
CA ALA A 18 -0.80 -14.00 17.04
C ALA A 18 0.09 -13.20 16.07
N GLN A 19 -0.47 -12.25 15.33
CA GLN A 19 0.28 -11.40 14.40
C GLN A 19 1.26 -10.46 15.13
N LYS A 20 0.88 -9.86 16.26
CA LYS A 20 1.79 -9.03 17.06
C LYS A 20 3.06 -9.78 17.43
N MET A 21 2.94 -11.02 17.87
CA MET A 21 4.08 -11.81 18.36
C MET A 21 4.89 -12.44 17.23
N ARG A 22 4.24 -12.91 16.17
CA ARG A 22 4.88 -13.72 15.12
C ARG A 22 5.28 -12.94 13.88
N VAL A 23 4.71 -11.77 13.66
CA VAL A 23 5.00 -10.92 12.49
C VAL A 23 5.58 -9.59 12.92
N ILE A 24 4.84 -8.79 13.70
CA ILE A 24 5.25 -7.40 14.01
C ILE A 24 6.58 -7.38 14.78
N ALA A 25 6.73 -8.16 15.83
CA ALA A 25 7.96 -8.15 16.62
C ALA A 25 9.20 -8.56 15.80
N PRO A 26 9.20 -9.66 15.01
CA PRO A 26 10.31 -9.99 14.13
C PRO A 26 10.60 -8.92 13.07
N VAL A 27 9.57 -8.26 12.51
CA VAL A 27 9.74 -7.19 11.51
C VAL A 27 10.39 -5.96 12.14
N LEU A 28 10.00 -5.56 13.35
CA LEU A 28 10.65 -4.44 14.05
C LEU A 28 12.13 -4.75 14.36
N MET A 29 12.44 -5.98 14.74
CA MET A 29 13.84 -6.41 14.94
C MET A 29 14.62 -6.37 13.62
N LEU A 30 14.03 -6.83 12.52
CA LEU A 30 14.62 -6.77 11.18
C LEU A 30 14.94 -5.32 10.79
N PHE A 31 14.02 -4.39 11.01
CA PHE A 31 14.23 -2.97 10.69
C PHE A 31 15.31 -2.33 11.55
N GLY A 32 15.35 -2.65 12.84
CA GLY A 32 16.41 -2.18 13.74
C GLY A 32 17.80 -2.66 13.29
N ALA A 33 17.91 -3.93 12.92
CA ALA A 33 19.17 -4.51 12.43
C ALA A 33 19.57 -3.92 11.06
N ALA A 34 18.62 -3.75 10.15
CA ALA A 34 18.87 -3.12 8.84
C ALA A 34 19.35 -1.66 8.96
N LYS A 35 18.82 -0.91 9.92
CA LYS A 35 19.27 0.46 10.23
C LYS A 35 20.68 0.47 10.82
N ALA A 36 21.02 -0.50 11.66
CA ALA A 36 22.34 -0.61 12.28
C ALA A 36 23.44 -1.00 11.27
N ASP A 37 23.10 -1.82 10.27
CA ASP A 37 23.99 -2.21 9.18
C ASP A 37 23.27 -2.09 7.82
N PRO A 38 23.33 -0.92 7.16
CA PRO A 38 22.67 -0.69 5.87
C PRO A 38 23.20 -1.53 4.71
N GLN A 39 24.37 -2.13 4.85
CA GLN A 39 24.97 -3.04 3.86
C GLN A 39 24.81 -4.51 4.23
N GLY A 40 24.24 -4.79 5.38
CA GLY A 40 24.06 -6.13 5.93
C GLY A 40 22.95 -6.94 5.28
N ARG A 41 22.82 -8.15 5.78
CA ARG A 41 21.82 -9.12 5.32
C ARG A 41 20.39 -8.61 5.57
N GLU A 42 20.15 -8.03 6.73
CA GLU A 42 18.82 -7.54 7.14
C GLU A 42 18.38 -6.37 6.26
N ALA A 43 19.27 -5.46 5.91
CA ALA A 43 19.01 -4.40 4.95
C ALA A 43 18.69 -4.94 3.54
N THR A 44 19.34 -6.03 3.14
CA THR A 44 19.00 -6.73 1.89
C THR A 44 17.58 -7.31 1.94
N ILE A 45 17.18 -7.92 3.05
CA ILE A 45 15.80 -8.42 3.22
C ILE A 45 14.78 -7.28 3.17
N VAL A 46 15.07 -6.12 3.77
CA VAL A 46 14.21 -4.94 3.70
C VAL A 46 14.03 -4.48 2.25
N ARG A 47 15.11 -4.40 1.45
CA ARG A 47 15.01 -4.09 0.01
C ARG A 47 14.16 -5.10 -0.75
N GLN A 48 14.33 -6.38 -0.48
CA GLN A 48 13.54 -7.46 -1.09
C GLN A 48 12.06 -7.38 -0.72
N LEU A 49 11.72 -7.07 0.53
CA LEU A 49 10.33 -6.85 0.94
C LEU A 49 9.74 -5.63 0.23
N ALA A 50 10.47 -4.53 0.16
CA ALA A 50 10.05 -3.32 -0.55
C ALA A 50 9.73 -3.59 -2.02
N SER A 51 10.59 -4.35 -2.72
CA SER A 51 10.37 -4.70 -4.13
C SER A 51 9.14 -5.59 -4.36
N ILE A 52 8.73 -6.40 -3.36
CA ILE A 52 7.52 -7.22 -3.45
C ILE A 52 6.25 -6.36 -3.37
N ILE A 53 6.26 -5.31 -2.57
CA ILE A 53 5.09 -4.44 -2.34
C ILE A 53 5.14 -3.14 -3.16
N ASP A 54 6.08 -3.04 -4.09
CA ASP A 54 6.30 -1.85 -4.94
C ASP A 54 6.44 -0.56 -4.13
N ALA A 55 7.32 -0.59 -3.12
CA ALA A 55 7.58 0.53 -2.23
C ALA A 55 9.07 0.92 -2.23
N GLU A 56 9.36 2.13 -1.78
CA GLU A 56 10.75 2.54 -1.54
C GLU A 56 11.41 1.61 -0.51
N PRO A 57 12.69 1.22 -0.69
CA PRO A 57 13.40 0.28 0.17
C PRO A 57 13.82 0.89 1.51
N ASP A 58 12.89 1.52 2.19
CA ASP A 58 13.06 2.15 3.49
C ASP A 58 12.11 1.51 4.51
N ALA A 59 12.65 1.15 5.67
CA ALA A 59 11.87 0.61 6.77
C ALA A 59 10.74 1.56 7.22
N ALA A 60 10.95 2.88 7.10
CA ALA A 60 9.95 3.89 7.38
C ALA A 60 8.77 3.88 6.39
N VAL A 61 8.99 3.37 5.17
CA VAL A 61 7.95 3.27 4.14
C VAL A 61 7.22 1.94 4.24
N ILE A 62 7.95 0.82 4.36
CA ILE A 62 7.34 -0.52 4.31
C ILE A 62 6.77 -0.98 5.65
N GLY A 63 7.15 -0.34 6.77
CA GLY A 63 6.71 -0.74 8.11
C GLY A 63 5.21 -0.56 8.33
N ALA A 64 4.65 0.57 7.93
CA ALA A 64 3.24 0.87 8.12
C ALA A 64 2.31 -0.01 7.26
N PRO A 65 2.59 -0.27 5.96
CA PRO A 65 1.81 -1.23 5.18
C PRO A 65 1.80 -2.63 5.80
N ILE A 66 2.95 -3.12 6.26
CA ILE A 66 3.03 -4.43 6.92
C ILE A 66 2.20 -4.43 8.22
N TYR A 67 2.33 -3.39 9.05
CA TYR A 67 1.59 -3.26 10.29
C TYR A 67 0.07 -3.18 10.03
N SER A 68 -0.34 -2.37 9.06
CA SER A 68 -1.75 -2.18 8.71
C SER A 68 -2.36 -3.44 8.09
N ALA A 69 -1.61 -4.14 7.21
CA ALA A 69 -2.05 -5.40 6.64
C ALA A 69 -2.27 -6.47 7.73
N VAL A 70 -1.39 -6.50 8.73
CA VAL A 70 -1.49 -7.45 9.84
C VAL A 70 -2.68 -7.13 10.77
N LEU A 71 -2.95 -5.85 11.04
CA LEU A 71 -4.01 -5.44 11.96
C LEU A 71 -5.39 -5.28 11.30
N GLY A 72 -5.42 -5.01 9.99
CA GLY A 72 -6.67 -4.79 9.26
C GLY A 72 -7.19 -6.02 8.53
N MET A 73 -6.47 -7.14 8.53
CA MET A 73 -6.87 -8.33 7.78
C MET A 73 -8.18 -8.93 8.28
N ASP A 74 -8.38 -8.98 9.59
CA ASP A 74 -9.60 -9.48 10.20
C ASP A 74 -10.82 -8.62 9.86
N ASP A 75 -10.66 -7.28 9.85
CA ASP A 75 -11.70 -6.34 9.45
C ASP A 75 -12.09 -6.52 7.97
N ILE A 76 -11.09 -6.64 7.10
CA ILE A 76 -11.32 -6.92 5.67
C ILE A 76 -12.06 -8.25 5.48
N VAL A 77 -11.65 -9.29 6.18
CA VAL A 77 -12.28 -10.62 6.10
C VAL A 77 -13.72 -10.57 6.60
N GLU A 78 -13.98 -9.85 7.69
CA GLU A 78 -15.33 -9.66 8.22
C GLU A 78 -16.22 -8.92 7.22
N VAL A 79 -15.77 -7.79 6.70
CA VAL A 79 -16.53 -6.96 5.74
C VAL A 79 -16.79 -7.69 4.42
N MET A 80 -15.80 -8.42 3.91
CA MET A 80 -15.90 -9.10 2.61
C MET A 80 -16.44 -10.53 2.71
N GLY A 81 -16.58 -11.07 3.92
CA GLY A 81 -17.03 -12.43 4.14
C GLY A 81 -16.03 -13.51 3.76
N GLY A 82 -14.73 -13.16 3.71
CA GLY A 82 -13.65 -14.08 3.35
C GLY A 82 -12.38 -13.32 2.92
N VAL A 83 -11.32 -14.04 2.60
CA VAL A 83 -10.04 -13.45 2.17
C VAL A 83 -10.11 -13.04 0.69
N PRO A 84 -10.06 -11.73 0.35
CA PRO A 84 -10.31 -11.27 -1.02
C PRO A 84 -9.10 -11.38 -1.95
N ALA A 85 -7.95 -11.81 -1.46
CA ALA A 85 -6.71 -11.91 -2.23
C ALA A 85 -6.08 -13.29 -2.10
N GLY A 86 -5.36 -13.73 -3.12
CA GLY A 86 -4.60 -14.97 -3.11
C GLY A 86 -3.27 -14.82 -3.83
N ASN A 87 -2.34 -15.72 -3.56
CA ASN A 87 -1.02 -15.69 -4.17
C ASN A 87 -0.63 -17.01 -4.84
N ARG A 88 -1.58 -17.90 -5.11
CA ARG A 88 -1.29 -19.24 -5.67
C ARG A 88 -0.48 -19.16 -6.95
N ASN A 89 -0.82 -18.23 -7.83
CA ASN A 89 -0.20 -18.08 -9.15
C ASN A 89 0.82 -16.93 -9.20
N THR A 90 1.09 -16.25 -8.09
CA THR A 90 2.05 -15.15 -8.05
C THR A 90 3.47 -15.68 -8.09
N VAL A 91 4.26 -15.24 -9.04
CA VAL A 91 5.70 -15.51 -9.09
C VAL A 91 6.42 -14.31 -8.48
N TYR A 92 7.04 -14.51 -7.34
CA TYR A 92 7.83 -13.50 -6.67
C TYR A 92 9.26 -13.50 -7.22
N ALA A 93 9.75 -12.33 -7.56
CA ALA A 93 11.14 -12.11 -8.00
C ALA A 93 11.72 -10.89 -7.25
N PRO A 94 12.00 -11.01 -5.94
CA PRO A 94 12.52 -9.90 -5.15
C PRO A 94 13.86 -9.40 -5.71
N ASP A 95 14.05 -8.08 -5.68
CA ASP A 95 15.26 -7.45 -6.19
C ASP A 95 16.53 -8.00 -5.54
N GLY A 96 17.57 -8.19 -6.37
CA GLY A 96 18.85 -8.72 -5.93
C GLY A 96 18.88 -10.22 -5.68
N MET A 97 17.77 -10.95 -5.84
CA MET A 97 17.79 -12.42 -5.86
C MET A 97 18.23 -12.95 -7.21
N SER A 98 19.13 -13.93 -7.20
CA SER A 98 19.37 -14.74 -8.39
C SER A 98 18.13 -15.56 -8.75
N ARG A 99 18.08 -16.06 -9.97
CA ARG A 99 16.97 -16.93 -10.43
C ARG A 99 16.78 -18.14 -9.49
N THR A 100 17.87 -18.80 -9.11
CA THR A 100 17.81 -19.98 -8.23
C THR A 100 17.30 -19.64 -6.83
N GLU A 101 17.69 -18.48 -6.27
CA GLU A 101 17.17 -17.99 -4.98
C GLU A 101 15.69 -17.68 -5.07
N ALA A 102 15.25 -16.99 -6.14
CA ALA A 102 13.84 -16.69 -6.36
C ALA A 102 12.99 -17.95 -6.56
N GLU A 103 13.48 -18.95 -7.31
CA GLU A 103 12.84 -20.25 -7.44
C GLU A 103 12.71 -20.94 -6.06
N GLY A 104 13.78 -20.95 -5.28
CA GLY A 104 13.77 -21.47 -3.91
C GLY A 104 12.85 -20.72 -2.96
N PHE A 105 12.75 -19.39 -3.10
CA PHE A 105 11.79 -18.57 -2.35
C PHE A 105 10.34 -18.93 -2.71
N ASN A 106 10.03 -18.99 -4.01
CA ASN A 106 8.70 -19.33 -4.51
C ASN A 106 8.25 -20.75 -4.11
N ALA A 107 9.20 -21.69 -3.99
CA ALA A 107 8.91 -23.05 -3.55
C ALA A 107 8.57 -23.16 -2.05
N ARG A 108 9.02 -22.21 -1.25
CA ARG A 108 8.84 -22.23 0.22
C ARG A 108 7.78 -21.28 0.75
N ILE A 109 7.40 -20.26 -0.02
CA ILE A 109 6.39 -19.29 0.41
C ILE A 109 5.03 -19.95 0.56
N GLN A 110 4.29 -19.59 1.58
CA GLN A 110 2.93 -20.07 1.77
C GLN A 110 2.03 -19.63 0.60
N ARG A 111 1.27 -20.57 0.08
CA ARG A 111 0.30 -20.35 -0.99
C ARG A 111 -1.12 -20.46 -0.44
N PHE A 112 -1.96 -19.52 -0.81
CA PHE A 112 -3.37 -19.52 -0.48
C PHE A 112 -4.20 -19.02 -1.65
N ASP A 113 -5.45 -19.42 -1.68
CA ASP A 113 -6.43 -18.98 -2.67
C ASP A 113 -7.27 -17.84 -2.11
N ALA A 114 -7.72 -16.95 -2.98
CA ALA A 114 -8.74 -15.98 -2.62
C ALA A 114 -10.10 -16.69 -2.50
N ASP A 115 -10.94 -16.21 -1.58
CA ASP A 115 -12.35 -16.60 -1.53
C ASP A 115 -13.11 -15.96 -2.70
N PRO A 116 -13.72 -16.75 -3.60
CA PRO A 116 -14.41 -16.19 -4.76
C PRO A 116 -15.56 -15.26 -4.41
N ALA A 117 -16.26 -15.48 -3.29
CA ALA A 117 -17.35 -14.62 -2.84
C ALA A 117 -16.81 -13.28 -2.33
N ALA A 118 -15.70 -13.28 -1.57
CA ALA A 118 -15.04 -12.09 -1.11
C ALA A 118 -14.46 -11.25 -2.29
N VAL A 119 -13.87 -11.92 -3.28
CA VAL A 119 -13.41 -11.26 -4.52
C VAL A 119 -14.59 -10.61 -5.26
N ALA A 120 -15.70 -11.32 -5.39
CA ALA A 120 -16.89 -10.77 -6.06
C ALA A 120 -17.47 -9.57 -5.31
N TYR A 121 -17.48 -9.62 -3.98
CA TYR A 121 -17.88 -8.50 -3.13
C TYR A 121 -16.95 -7.29 -3.32
N GLY A 122 -15.63 -7.50 -3.26
CA GLY A 122 -14.61 -6.46 -3.48
C GLY A 122 -14.77 -5.77 -4.83
N ARG A 123 -14.92 -6.55 -5.89
CA ARG A 123 -15.14 -6.03 -7.25
C ARG A 123 -16.40 -5.19 -7.38
N ARG A 124 -17.46 -5.59 -6.68
CA ARG A 124 -18.73 -4.87 -6.75
C ARG A 124 -18.73 -3.55 -5.98
N TRP A 125 -18.07 -3.49 -4.82
CA TRP A 125 -18.25 -2.43 -3.87
C TRP A 125 -17.00 -1.58 -3.58
N HIS A 126 -15.81 -2.12 -3.83
CA HIS A 126 -14.55 -1.48 -3.46
C HIS A 126 -13.61 -1.23 -4.65
N GLU A 127 -13.80 -1.89 -5.78
CA GLU A 127 -12.95 -1.69 -6.95
C GLU A 127 -13.37 -0.43 -7.71
N ALA A 128 -12.39 0.45 -7.99
CA ALA A 128 -12.63 1.66 -8.75
C ALA A 128 -12.94 1.32 -10.21
N THR A 129 -14.11 1.74 -10.69
CA THR A 129 -14.53 1.49 -12.08
C THR A 129 -14.07 2.58 -13.05
N GLY A 130 -13.54 3.68 -12.57
CA GLY A 130 -13.19 4.86 -13.37
C GLY A 130 -14.40 5.60 -13.98
N ARG A 131 -15.63 5.15 -13.71
CA ARG A 131 -16.86 5.69 -14.31
C ARG A 131 -17.56 6.66 -13.37
N PHE A 132 -17.41 7.94 -13.61
CA PHE A 132 -18.08 9.03 -12.89
C PHE A 132 -18.27 10.21 -13.84
N SER A 133 -19.25 11.06 -13.57
CA SER A 133 -19.62 12.22 -14.41
C SER A 133 -19.23 13.56 -13.81
N THR A 134 -18.76 13.55 -12.56
CA THR A 134 -18.35 14.77 -11.84
C THR A 134 -16.83 14.93 -11.91
N PRO A 135 -16.30 16.16 -11.88
CA PRO A 135 -14.88 16.39 -11.68
C PRO A 135 -14.37 15.73 -10.41
N LEU A 136 -13.19 15.11 -10.50
CA LEU A 136 -12.48 14.49 -9.39
C LEU A 136 -11.05 15.02 -9.32
N VAL A 137 -10.67 15.55 -8.18
CA VAL A 137 -9.30 15.90 -7.85
C VAL A 137 -8.81 14.97 -6.76
N THR A 138 -7.66 14.36 -6.95
CA THR A 138 -6.97 13.60 -5.91
C THR A 138 -5.61 14.22 -5.60
N VAL A 139 -5.19 14.12 -4.35
CA VAL A 139 -3.84 14.49 -3.91
C VAL A 139 -3.24 13.26 -3.24
N HIS A 140 -2.05 12.86 -3.67
CA HIS A 140 -1.36 11.71 -3.12
C HIS A 140 0.12 12.02 -2.91
N GLN A 141 0.69 11.59 -1.80
CA GLN A 141 2.12 11.74 -1.55
C GLN A 141 2.92 10.79 -2.44
N ALA A 142 4.03 11.27 -2.98
CA ALA A 142 4.94 10.47 -3.80
C ALA A 142 5.52 9.28 -3.02
N VAL A 143 5.71 9.49 -1.72
CA VAL A 143 6.10 8.45 -0.75
C VAL A 143 5.07 8.49 0.37
N ASP A 144 4.34 7.42 0.52
CA ASP A 144 3.28 7.24 1.51
C ASP A 144 3.52 5.93 2.25
N SER A 145 3.50 5.96 3.57
CA SER A 145 3.82 4.79 4.39
C SER A 145 2.67 3.78 4.52
N LEU A 146 1.48 4.10 4.05
CA LEU A 146 0.30 3.24 4.20
C LEU A 146 -0.23 2.78 2.85
N VAL A 147 -0.37 3.70 1.90
CA VAL A 147 -0.92 3.42 0.57
C VAL A 147 0.12 3.77 -0.49
N PRO A 148 0.71 2.80 -1.18
CA PRO A 148 1.68 3.06 -2.25
C PRO A 148 1.10 3.94 -3.35
N TYR A 149 1.94 4.80 -3.96
CA TYR A 149 1.52 5.70 -5.03
C TYR A 149 0.93 4.95 -6.25
N SER A 150 1.33 3.71 -6.46
CA SER A 150 0.76 2.82 -7.48
C SER A 150 -0.77 2.66 -7.39
N GLN A 151 -1.39 2.88 -6.23
CA GLN A 151 -2.85 2.90 -6.10
C GLN A 151 -3.47 4.12 -6.79
N SER A 152 -2.80 5.27 -6.76
CA SER A 152 -3.21 6.45 -7.52
C SER A 152 -3.06 6.21 -9.03
N GLU A 153 -1.99 5.55 -9.45
CA GLU A 153 -1.78 5.17 -10.85
C GLU A 153 -2.84 4.17 -11.34
N ALA A 154 -3.18 3.18 -10.51
CA ALA A 154 -4.26 2.22 -10.81
C ALA A 154 -5.63 2.91 -11.00
N LEU A 155 -5.95 3.92 -10.17
CA LEU A 155 -7.15 4.75 -10.37
C LEU A 155 -7.07 5.48 -11.72
N GLY A 156 -5.94 6.10 -12.03
CA GLY A 156 -5.72 6.79 -13.31
C GLY A 156 -5.91 5.87 -14.51
N GLN A 157 -5.39 4.64 -14.43
CA GLN A 157 -5.58 3.62 -15.45
C GLN A 157 -7.05 3.22 -15.61
N ALA A 158 -7.75 2.92 -14.52
CA ALA A 158 -9.18 2.57 -14.55
C ALA A 158 -10.02 3.69 -15.19
N VAL A 159 -9.70 4.96 -14.88
CA VAL A 159 -10.35 6.13 -15.46
C VAL A 159 -10.06 6.25 -16.97
N ALA A 160 -8.82 5.97 -17.38
CA ALA A 160 -8.44 5.97 -18.80
C ALA A 160 -9.14 4.86 -19.58
N GLU A 161 -9.19 3.65 -19.05
CA GLU A 161 -9.92 2.51 -19.63
C GLU A 161 -11.43 2.77 -19.75
N ALA A 162 -12.00 3.53 -18.81
CA ALA A 162 -13.38 3.98 -18.86
C ALA A 162 -13.63 5.15 -19.85
N GLY A 163 -12.58 5.69 -20.49
CA GLY A 163 -12.68 6.85 -21.37
C GLY A 163 -12.99 8.17 -20.64
N ASN A 164 -12.66 8.28 -19.37
CA ASN A 164 -13.12 9.34 -18.48
C ASN A 164 -12.01 10.29 -17.98
N THR A 165 -10.89 10.33 -18.65
CA THR A 165 -9.71 11.14 -18.29
C THR A 165 -10.00 12.65 -18.18
N GLY A 166 -11.03 13.12 -18.87
CA GLY A 166 -11.48 14.52 -18.83
C GLY A 166 -11.99 14.94 -17.43
N ASN A 167 -12.42 13.99 -16.60
CA ASN A 167 -13.00 14.24 -15.28
C ASN A 167 -12.02 13.96 -14.11
N LEU A 168 -10.76 13.59 -14.36
CA LEU A 168 -9.77 13.32 -13.33
C LEU A 168 -8.57 14.27 -13.43
N VAL A 169 -8.15 14.83 -12.30
CA VAL A 169 -6.84 15.45 -12.11
C VAL A 169 -6.21 14.87 -10.85
N GLN A 170 -4.99 14.34 -10.97
CA GLN A 170 -4.25 13.74 -9.86
C GLN A 170 -3.01 14.58 -9.57
N TYR A 171 -2.86 15.00 -8.32
CA TYR A 171 -1.69 15.71 -7.83
C TYR A 171 -0.78 14.76 -7.07
N ARG A 172 0.51 14.76 -7.45
CA ARG A 172 1.56 14.06 -6.75
C ARG A 172 2.41 15.07 -5.99
N VAL A 173 2.39 14.99 -4.67
CA VAL A 173 3.14 15.90 -3.79
C VAL A 173 4.26 15.16 -3.07
N PRO A 174 5.32 15.84 -2.60
CA PRO A 174 6.36 15.21 -1.81
C PRO A 174 5.83 14.50 -0.57
N GLY A 175 6.48 13.41 -0.16
CA GLY A 175 6.20 12.75 1.12
C GLY A 175 6.64 13.61 2.30
N THR A 176 5.91 13.55 3.40
CA THR A 176 6.22 14.26 4.64
C THR A 176 6.68 13.29 5.71
N LEU A 177 7.88 13.48 6.26
CA LEU A 177 8.42 12.68 7.36
C LEU A 177 7.85 13.13 8.70
N PHE A 178 7.71 12.20 9.62
CA PHE A 178 7.39 12.44 11.02
C PHE A 178 8.21 11.53 11.93
N PRO A 179 8.53 11.98 13.16
CA PRO A 179 9.29 11.18 14.11
C PRO A 179 8.46 10.02 14.67
N LEU A 180 9.09 8.86 14.76
CA LEU A 180 8.56 7.65 15.38
C LEU A 180 9.31 7.35 16.69
N PRO A 181 8.73 6.56 17.61
CA PRO A 181 9.42 6.09 18.82
C PRO A 181 10.74 5.37 18.48
N GLY A 182 11.74 5.54 19.34
CA GLY A 182 13.04 4.90 19.16
C GLY A 182 13.97 5.63 18.16
N GLY A 183 13.68 6.89 17.83
CA GLY A 183 14.49 7.69 16.89
C GLY A 183 14.38 7.23 15.43
N LEU A 184 13.33 6.52 15.11
CA LEU A 184 12.95 6.20 13.74
C LEU A 184 12.20 7.39 13.14
N GLU A 185 12.15 7.43 11.81
CA GLU A 185 11.29 8.33 11.05
C GLU A 185 10.35 7.51 10.19
N GLY A 186 9.16 8.03 9.94
CA GLY A 186 8.18 7.44 9.04
C GLY A 186 7.61 8.49 8.11
N TYR A 187 7.08 8.04 6.98
CA TYR A 187 6.29 8.93 6.13
C TYR A 187 4.85 8.98 6.62
N THR A 188 4.24 10.16 6.56
CA THR A 188 2.82 10.31 6.86
C THR A 188 1.98 9.67 5.76
N HIS A 189 0.80 9.21 6.15
CA HIS A 189 -0.33 9.06 5.25
C HIS A 189 -1.19 10.31 5.35
N CYS A 190 -1.49 10.98 4.23
CA CYS A 190 -2.25 12.24 4.20
C CYS A 190 -1.59 13.44 4.93
N GLY A 191 -0.27 13.50 5.01
CA GLY A 191 0.48 14.62 5.62
C GLY A 191 0.59 15.84 4.70
N PHE A 192 -0.54 16.33 4.19
CA PHE A 192 -0.56 17.49 3.30
C PHE A 192 -0.45 18.80 4.09
N SER A 193 0.27 19.78 3.54
CA SER A 193 0.32 21.10 4.12
C SER A 193 -1.02 21.84 3.98
N PRO A 194 -1.31 22.84 4.84
CA PRO A 194 -2.48 23.70 4.66
C PRO A 194 -2.55 24.33 3.26
N GLU A 195 -1.41 24.73 2.70
CA GLU A 195 -1.30 25.34 1.37
C GLU A 195 -1.68 24.33 0.28
N GLN A 196 -1.22 23.08 0.37
CA GLN A 196 -1.58 22.02 -0.56
C GLN A 196 -3.09 21.71 -0.51
N ASN A 197 -3.67 21.63 0.69
CA ASN A 197 -5.10 21.42 0.86
C ASN A 197 -5.93 22.58 0.27
N ILE A 198 -5.54 23.83 0.54
CA ILE A 198 -6.19 25.00 -0.01
C ILE A 198 -6.07 25.02 -1.54
N ALA A 199 -4.88 24.78 -2.09
CA ALA A 199 -4.66 24.76 -3.53
C ALA A 199 -5.49 23.69 -4.24
N ALA A 200 -5.61 22.49 -3.67
CA ALA A 200 -6.44 21.41 -4.22
C ALA A 200 -7.94 21.78 -4.19
N PHE A 201 -8.40 22.37 -3.09
CA PHE A 201 -9.78 22.84 -2.97
C PHE A 201 -10.10 23.96 -3.97
N GLU A 202 -9.23 24.97 -4.10
CA GLU A 202 -9.43 26.07 -5.05
C GLU A 202 -9.36 25.60 -6.50
N ALA A 203 -8.50 24.63 -6.81
CA ALA A 203 -8.44 24.00 -8.13
C ALA A 203 -9.78 23.31 -8.46
N MET A 204 -10.31 22.53 -7.53
CA MET A 204 -11.62 21.87 -7.68
C MET A 204 -12.75 22.89 -7.79
N ARG A 205 -12.77 23.91 -6.92
CA ARG A 205 -13.81 24.96 -6.95
C ARG A 205 -13.81 25.69 -8.29
N THR A 206 -12.65 26.08 -8.79
CA THR A 206 -12.52 26.75 -10.08
C THR A 206 -13.01 25.85 -11.24
N TRP A 207 -12.71 24.56 -11.16
CA TRP A 207 -13.17 23.62 -12.18
C TRP A 207 -14.70 23.48 -12.18
N VAL A 208 -15.30 23.32 -11.02
CA VAL A 208 -16.76 23.15 -10.90
C VAL A 208 -17.52 24.44 -11.24
N GLU A 209 -17.09 25.60 -10.74
CA GLU A 209 -17.79 26.87 -10.89
C GLU A 209 -17.56 27.53 -12.26
N GLN A 210 -16.38 27.35 -12.86
CA GLN A 210 -15.98 28.08 -14.06
C GLN A 210 -15.69 27.15 -15.25
N GLY A 211 -15.84 25.83 -15.10
CA GLY A 211 -15.54 24.87 -16.15
C GLY A 211 -14.04 24.77 -16.51
N ARG A 212 -13.15 25.38 -15.75
CA ARG A 212 -11.71 25.42 -16.01
C ARG A 212 -11.01 24.25 -15.33
N ARG A 213 -10.72 23.22 -16.12
CA ARG A 213 -9.95 22.07 -15.63
C ARG A 213 -8.57 22.53 -15.13
N PRO A 214 -8.17 22.20 -13.90
CA PRO A 214 -6.86 22.61 -13.37
C PRO A 214 -5.71 21.90 -14.05
N SER A 215 -4.53 22.53 -14.05
CA SER A 215 -3.30 21.88 -14.51
C SER A 215 -2.79 20.86 -13.48
N PRO A 216 -2.06 19.84 -13.90
CA PRO A 216 -1.44 18.86 -13.00
C PRO A 216 -0.41 19.46 -12.03
N GLU A 217 0.07 20.69 -12.27
CA GLU A 217 1.06 21.38 -11.46
C GLU A 217 0.48 22.40 -10.47
N ALA A 218 -0.85 22.50 -10.40
CA ALA A 218 -1.49 23.52 -9.54
C ALA A 218 -1.30 23.25 -8.04
N VAL A 219 -0.98 22.01 -7.65
CA VAL A 219 -0.65 21.62 -6.27
C VAL A 219 0.75 21.01 -6.26
N ARG A 220 1.66 21.49 -5.38
CA ARG A 220 3.06 21.07 -5.28
C ARG A 220 3.46 20.76 -3.84
#